data_7cb3367c3ccbc255f7a1f20af4aa0f98
#
_entry.id   7cb3367c3ccbc255f7a1f20af4aa0f98
#
_cell.length_a   1.000
_cell.length_b   1.000
_cell.length_c   1.000
_cell.angle_alpha   90.00
_cell.angle_beta   90.00
_cell.angle_gamma   90.00
#
_symmetry.space_group_name_H-M   'P 1'
#
loop_
_entity.id
_entity.type
_entity.pdbx_description
1 polymer ?
#
loop_
_entity_poly.entity_id
_entity_poly.type
_entity_poly.pdbx_seq_one_letter_code
_entity_poly.pdbx_strand_id
1 'polypeptide(L)'
;GNSYFTSPIDTHCLLMKVFNTLSQDKKETDRMKQWLLNQKRTQNWESVPATLNAIYALILTGNDWLNENNTCTVTWGGKTYSTAEDETATGYLKVVLDEKEISSGSNSISIRKEGNTPAWGAVYEQYFENIDKVEKQKGVLNVEKKLFIENNSGSGLQIVPVENGKLRVGDKVIIRLTIRTDREMDYVFLKDLRAGCFEPANQLSGTQFRDGVAYYQSPTEVSENFFFSRLQVFQEYVI
;
A
#
# COMPACT_ATOMS: atom_id res chain seq x y z
N GLY A 1 15.07 16.74 12.52
CA GLY A 1 16.25 15.95 12.81
C GLY A 1 15.85 14.75 13.65
N ASN A 2 15.88 13.55 13.08
CA ASN A 2 15.66 12.34 13.84
C ASN A 2 16.79 12.21 14.85
N SER A 3 16.44 12.26 16.13
CA SER A 3 17.37 11.98 17.20
C SER A 3 17.86 10.53 17.07
N TYR A 4 19.16 10.33 17.16
CA TYR A 4 19.80 9.01 17.23
C TYR A 4 19.27 8.12 18.38
N PHE A 5 18.44 8.68 19.25
CA PHE A 5 17.89 8.02 20.44
C PHE A 5 16.48 7.45 20.27
N THR A 6 15.83 7.62 19.13
CA THR A 6 14.53 7.03 18.86
C THR A 6 14.65 5.95 17.80
N SER A 7 14.88 4.72 18.23
CA SER A 7 14.82 3.53 17.37
C SER A 7 13.70 2.62 17.90
N PRO A 8 12.45 2.85 17.50
CA PRO A 8 11.30 2.09 18.00
C PRO A 8 11.43 0.60 17.70
N ILE A 9 11.97 0.24 16.54
CA ILE A 9 12.17 -1.16 16.16
C ILE A 9 13.19 -1.84 17.05
N ASP A 10 14.35 -1.23 17.27
CA ASP A 10 15.40 -1.82 18.12
C ASP A 10 14.93 -1.94 19.57
N THR A 11 14.23 -0.92 20.08
CA THR A 11 13.64 -0.95 21.43
C THR A 11 12.61 -2.08 21.54
N HIS A 12 11.75 -2.23 20.56
CA HIS A 12 10.74 -3.30 20.54
C HIS A 12 11.39 -4.69 20.48
N CYS A 13 12.41 -4.88 19.66
CA CYS A 13 13.16 -6.11 19.57
C CYS A 13 13.85 -6.47 20.90
N LEU A 14 14.40 -5.48 21.59
CA LEU A 14 14.97 -5.67 22.92
C LEU A 14 13.90 -6.12 23.93
N LEU A 15 12.76 -5.44 23.96
CA LEU A 15 11.63 -5.82 24.83
C LEU A 15 11.14 -7.24 24.52
N MET A 16 11.02 -7.63 23.27
CA MET A 16 10.64 -8.99 22.89
C MET A 16 11.58 -10.04 23.50
N LYS A 17 12.89 -9.79 23.46
CA LYS A 17 13.89 -10.69 24.06
C LYS A 17 13.73 -10.77 25.57
N VAL A 18 13.52 -9.63 26.23
CA VAL A 18 13.30 -9.54 27.69
C VAL A 18 12.03 -10.31 28.10
N PHE A 19 10.92 -10.05 27.41
CA PHE A 19 9.64 -10.74 27.69
C PHE A 19 9.75 -12.24 27.46
N ASN A 20 10.37 -12.66 26.38
CA ASN A 20 10.56 -14.07 26.09
C ASN A 20 11.44 -14.79 27.15
N THR A 21 12.43 -14.09 27.69
CA THR A 21 13.38 -14.68 28.65
C THR A 21 12.86 -14.63 30.08
N LEU A 22 12.22 -13.53 30.50
CA LEU A 22 11.85 -13.31 31.88
C LEU A 22 10.40 -13.67 32.20
N SER A 23 9.45 -13.27 31.37
CA SER A 23 8.02 -13.51 31.64
C SER A 23 7.54 -14.86 31.13
N GLN A 24 8.17 -15.38 30.06
CA GLN A 24 7.75 -16.58 29.34
C GLN A 24 6.27 -16.53 28.89
N ASP A 25 5.71 -15.34 28.80
CA ASP A 25 4.36 -15.12 28.30
C ASP A 25 4.34 -15.20 26.78
N LYS A 26 4.02 -16.40 26.28
CA LYS A 26 3.94 -16.68 24.84
C LYS A 26 2.91 -15.78 24.14
N LYS A 27 1.77 -15.51 24.78
CA LYS A 27 0.69 -14.73 24.16
C LYS A 27 1.12 -13.28 23.94
N GLU A 28 1.80 -12.67 24.90
CA GLU A 28 2.29 -11.31 24.76
C GLU A 28 3.46 -11.25 23.78
N THR A 29 4.36 -12.21 23.82
CA THR A 29 5.45 -12.32 22.85
C THR A 29 4.91 -12.45 21.41
N ASP A 30 3.83 -13.23 21.19
CA ASP A 30 3.22 -13.37 19.86
C ASP A 30 2.56 -12.07 19.38
N ARG A 31 1.94 -11.29 20.28
CA ARG A 31 1.44 -9.95 19.94
C ARG A 31 2.56 -9.00 19.53
N MET A 32 3.68 -9.05 20.23
CA MET A 32 4.86 -8.26 19.90
C MET A 32 5.45 -8.65 18.55
N LYS A 33 5.47 -9.95 18.22
CA LYS A 33 5.87 -10.43 16.89
C LYS A 33 4.94 -9.89 15.80
N GLN A 34 3.63 -9.95 16.01
CA GLN A 34 2.66 -9.40 15.06
C GLN A 34 2.88 -7.91 14.82
N TRP A 35 3.08 -7.14 15.90
CA TRP A 35 3.38 -5.72 15.76
C TRP A 35 4.65 -5.49 14.95
N LEU A 36 5.73 -6.22 15.24
CA LEU A 36 7.01 -6.10 14.53
C LEU A 36 6.86 -6.41 13.04
N LEU A 37 6.11 -7.45 12.68
CA LEU A 37 5.83 -7.80 11.30
C LEU A 37 4.99 -6.74 10.59
N ASN A 38 4.03 -6.12 11.28
CA ASN A 38 3.22 -5.03 10.74
C ASN A 38 4.03 -3.74 10.50
N GLN A 39 5.16 -3.56 11.20
CA GLN A 39 6.07 -2.44 10.98
C GLN A 39 7.01 -2.65 9.79
N LYS A 40 7.06 -3.84 9.23
CA LYS A 40 7.83 -4.10 8.02
C LYS A 40 7.19 -3.41 6.82
N ARG A 41 7.93 -2.53 6.15
CA ARG A 41 7.36 -1.65 5.13
C ARG A 41 7.46 -2.21 3.71
N THR A 42 8.59 -2.82 3.39
CA THR A 42 8.81 -3.49 2.10
C THR A 42 9.42 -4.86 2.34
N GLN A 43 10.72 -4.99 2.12
CA GLN A 43 11.48 -6.21 2.45
C GLN A 43 12.28 -6.07 3.75
N ASN A 44 12.34 -4.86 4.32
CA ASN A 44 13.13 -4.54 5.50
C ASN A 44 12.38 -3.60 6.46
N TRP A 45 12.94 -3.37 7.63
CA TRP A 45 12.55 -2.33 8.57
C TRP A 45 13.36 -1.04 8.30
N GLU A 46 13.16 0.00 9.08
CA GLU A 46 13.65 1.38 8.88
C GLU A 46 15.13 1.49 8.47
N SER A 47 15.98 0.59 8.95
CA SER A 47 17.42 0.58 8.69
C SER A 47 17.98 -0.84 8.63
N VAL A 48 19.21 -0.98 8.14
CA VAL A 48 19.90 -2.28 8.13
C VAL A 48 20.08 -2.84 9.54
N PRO A 49 20.53 -2.07 10.55
CA PRO A 49 20.61 -2.56 11.94
C PRO A 49 19.24 -2.96 12.50
N ALA A 50 18.20 -2.16 12.31
CA ALA A 50 16.85 -2.49 12.73
C ALA A 50 16.34 -3.79 12.09
N THR A 51 16.63 -3.98 10.81
CA THR A 51 16.29 -5.21 10.06
C THR A 51 16.99 -6.43 10.65
N LEU A 52 18.28 -6.35 10.94
CA LEU A 52 19.03 -7.44 11.56
C LEU A 52 18.52 -7.77 12.96
N ASN A 53 18.24 -6.75 13.77
CA ASN A 53 17.68 -6.93 15.11
C ASN A 53 16.28 -7.53 15.07
N ALA A 54 15.45 -7.13 14.12
CA ALA A 54 14.10 -7.68 13.93
C ALA A 54 14.17 -9.16 13.53
N ILE A 55 14.98 -9.51 12.54
CA ILE A 55 15.18 -10.90 12.12
C ILE A 55 15.69 -11.74 13.30
N TYR A 56 16.71 -11.25 14.01
CA TYR A 56 17.26 -11.96 15.15
C TYR A 56 16.24 -12.16 16.27
N ALA A 57 15.44 -11.12 16.60
CA ALA A 57 14.38 -11.23 17.60
C ALA A 57 13.30 -12.24 17.20
N LEU A 58 12.91 -12.27 15.93
CA LEU A 58 11.93 -13.23 15.41
C LEU A 58 12.45 -14.67 15.47
N ILE A 59 13.70 -14.92 15.10
CA ILE A 59 14.34 -16.25 15.18
C ILE A 59 14.44 -16.69 16.65
N LEU A 60 14.93 -15.81 17.53
CA LEU A 60 15.13 -16.13 18.93
C LEU A 60 13.83 -16.46 19.67
N THR A 61 12.74 -15.80 19.31
CA THR A 61 11.44 -15.96 19.97
C THR A 61 10.49 -16.91 19.20
N GLY A 62 10.89 -17.40 18.04
CA GLY A 62 10.09 -18.18 17.12
C GLY A 62 10.54 -19.63 16.94
N ASN A 63 10.98 -20.28 18.02
CA ASN A 63 11.56 -21.63 17.96
C ASN A 63 10.70 -22.68 17.23
N ASP A 64 9.39 -22.48 17.17
CA ASP A 64 8.45 -23.41 16.56
C ASP A 64 8.10 -23.08 15.10
N TRP A 65 8.50 -21.90 14.61
CA TRP A 65 8.11 -21.43 13.26
C TRP A 65 8.72 -22.24 12.11
N LEU A 66 9.89 -22.82 12.35
CA LEU A 66 10.61 -23.62 11.37
C LEU A 66 10.40 -25.12 11.57
N ASN A 67 9.90 -25.54 12.74
CA ASN A 67 9.83 -26.94 13.14
C ASN A 67 8.41 -27.52 13.15
N GLU A 68 7.37 -26.69 13.08
CA GLU A 68 6.00 -27.18 13.04
C GLU A 68 5.54 -27.44 11.60
N ASN A 69 4.88 -28.55 11.40
CA ASN A 69 4.11 -28.84 10.18
C ASN A 69 2.88 -27.92 10.12
N ASN A 70 3.12 -26.66 9.77
CA ASN A 70 2.07 -25.68 9.58
C ASN A 70 1.48 -25.80 8.19
N THR A 71 0.46 -26.60 8.07
CA THR A 71 -0.26 -26.75 6.81
C THR A 71 -1.34 -25.67 6.69
N CYS A 72 -1.32 -24.96 5.58
CA CYS A 72 -2.40 -24.07 5.18
C CYS A 72 -3.12 -24.68 3.98
N THR A 73 -4.41 -24.78 4.09
CA THR A 73 -5.30 -25.31 3.03
C THR A 73 -6.21 -24.19 2.56
N VAL A 74 -6.23 -23.94 1.26
CA VAL A 74 -7.09 -22.96 0.61
C VAL A 74 -8.04 -23.68 -0.30
N THR A 75 -9.35 -23.50 -0.08
CA THR A 75 -10.39 -24.01 -0.97
C THR A 75 -10.99 -22.83 -1.74
N TRP A 76 -10.86 -22.86 -3.05
CA TRP A 76 -11.33 -21.81 -3.94
C TRP A 76 -11.75 -22.39 -5.29
N GLY A 77 -12.89 -21.94 -5.82
CA GLY A 77 -13.43 -22.42 -7.09
C GLY A 77 -13.70 -23.93 -7.12
N GLY A 78 -14.06 -24.52 -5.96
CA GLY A 78 -14.31 -25.97 -5.84
C GLY A 78 -13.05 -26.85 -5.80
N LYS A 79 -11.86 -26.25 -5.86
CA LYS A 79 -10.57 -26.92 -5.76
C LYS A 79 -9.93 -26.64 -4.42
N THR A 80 -9.12 -27.58 -3.93
CA THR A 80 -8.39 -27.45 -2.69
C THR A 80 -6.89 -27.46 -2.98
N TYR A 81 -6.18 -26.51 -2.39
CA TYR A 81 -4.74 -26.34 -2.53
C TYR A 81 -4.10 -26.38 -1.13
N SER A 82 -2.94 -26.95 -1.00
CA SER A 82 -2.26 -27.14 0.29
C SER A 82 -0.78 -26.77 0.22
N THR A 83 -0.28 -26.10 1.26
CA THR A 83 1.16 -25.87 1.42
C THR A 83 1.95 -27.13 1.70
N ALA A 84 1.29 -28.25 2.08
CA ALA A 84 1.96 -29.54 2.27
C ALA A 84 2.45 -30.15 0.95
N GLU A 85 1.93 -29.68 -0.19
CA GLU A 85 2.32 -30.13 -1.53
C GLU A 85 3.45 -29.27 -2.12
N ASP A 86 3.94 -28.25 -1.39
CA ASP A 86 5.05 -27.40 -1.81
C ASP A 86 6.39 -28.17 -1.70
N GLU A 87 6.96 -28.51 -2.85
CA GLU A 87 8.25 -29.20 -2.94
C GLU A 87 9.41 -28.41 -2.32
N THR A 88 9.27 -27.08 -2.18
CA THR A 88 10.30 -26.21 -1.62
C THR A 88 10.23 -26.11 -0.11
N ALA A 89 9.20 -26.65 0.52
CA ALA A 89 8.95 -26.59 1.97
C ALA A 89 9.00 -25.15 2.56
N THR A 90 8.68 -24.14 1.73
CA THR A 90 8.71 -22.74 2.15
C THR A 90 7.43 -22.33 2.89
N GLY A 91 6.39 -23.15 2.83
CA GLY A 91 5.04 -22.82 3.31
C GLY A 91 4.36 -21.71 2.51
N TYR A 92 4.89 -21.37 1.33
CA TYR A 92 4.31 -20.38 0.43
C TYR A 92 3.33 -21.06 -0.54
N LEU A 93 2.13 -20.51 -0.64
CA LEU A 93 1.12 -20.96 -1.59
C LEU A 93 0.65 -19.78 -2.44
N LYS A 94 0.74 -19.93 -3.75
CA LYS A 94 0.16 -19.01 -4.72
C LYS A 94 -0.84 -19.75 -5.59
N VAL A 95 -2.08 -19.31 -5.52
CA VAL A 95 -3.17 -19.83 -6.36
C VAL A 95 -3.59 -18.74 -7.33
N VAL A 96 -3.69 -19.07 -8.59
CA VAL A 96 -4.19 -18.18 -9.64
C VAL A 96 -5.33 -18.90 -10.33
N LEU A 97 -6.49 -18.26 -10.43
CA LEU A 97 -7.60 -18.73 -11.24
C LEU A 97 -7.66 -17.88 -12.51
N ASP A 98 -7.71 -18.53 -13.65
CA ASP A 98 -7.94 -17.89 -14.94
C ASP A 98 -9.42 -17.52 -15.11
N GLU A 99 -9.71 -16.60 -16.02
CA GLU A 99 -11.06 -16.13 -16.33
C GLU A 99 -12.05 -17.30 -16.59
N LYS A 100 -11.58 -18.39 -17.23
CA LYS A 100 -12.38 -19.60 -17.53
C LYS A 100 -12.69 -20.42 -16.28
N GLU A 101 -11.90 -20.31 -15.24
CA GLU A 101 -12.05 -21.00 -13.95
C GLU A 101 -12.91 -20.21 -12.97
N ILE A 102 -13.05 -18.89 -13.21
CA ILE A 102 -13.89 -18.00 -12.41
C ILE A 102 -15.35 -18.23 -12.83
N SER A 103 -16.09 -18.92 -11.99
CA SER A 103 -17.52 -19.15 -12.18
C SER A 103 -18.32 -18.49 -11.05
N SER A 104 -19.64 -18.46 -11.18
CA SER A 104 -20.55 -17.93 -10.15
C SER A 104 -20.38 -18.57 -8.76
N GLY A 105 -19.73 -19.75 -8.67
CA GLY A 105 -19.39 -20.41 -7.41
C GLY A 105 -18.02 -20.08 -6.84
N SER A 106 -17.21 -19.26 -7.54
CA SER A 106 -15.83 -18.92 -7.12
C SER A 106 -15.77 -17.74 -6.13
N ASN A 107 -16.89 -17.22 -5.68
CA ASN A 107 -16.99 -16.03 -4.84
C ASN A 107 -16.63 -16.27 -3.37
N SER A 108 -16.42 -17.51 -2.95
CA SER A 108 -16.00 -17.83 -1.60
C SER A 108 -14.63 -18.48 -1.58
N ILE A 109 -13.79 -17.96 -0.69
CA ILE A 109 -12.48 -18.53 -0.41
C ILE A 109 -12.51 -18.99 1.04
N SER A 110 -12.19 -20.28 1.26
CA SER A 110 -12.04 -20.83 2.60
C SER A 110 -10.56 -21.09 2.85
N ILE A 111 -10.04 -20.55 3.94
CA ILE A 111 -8.65 -20.72 4.35
C ILE A 111 -8.66 -21.42 5.70
N ARG A 112 -8.06 -22.59 5.77
CA ARG A 112 -7.87 -23.35 7.00
C ARG A 112 -6.38 -23.50 7.27
N LYS A 113 -5.97 -23.13 8.47
CA LYS A 113 -4.60 -23.30 8.94
C LYS A 113 -4.56 -24.27 10.12
N GLU A 114 -3.64 -25.20 10.07
CA GLU A 114 -3.29 -26.08 11.17
C GLU A 114 -2.02 -25.56 11.86
N GLY A 115 -1.89 -25.83 13.17
CA GLY A 115 -0.78 -25.34 13.99
C GLY A 115 -0.99 -23.92 14.56
N ASN A 116 -0.09 -23.52 15.46
CA ASN A 116 -0.20 -22.30 16.27
C ASN A 116 0.61 -21.12 15.76
N THR A 117 1.37 -21.27 14.67
CA THR A 117 2.15 -20.18 14.12
C THR A 117 1.28 -19.22 13.31
N PRO A 118 1.58 -17.92 13.25
CA PRO A 118 0.85 -17.01 12.41
C PRO A 118 1.02 -17.33 10.92
N ALA A 119 -0.04 -17.12 10.15
CA ALA A 119 0.02 -17.11 8.70
C ALA A 119 -0.61 -15.82 8.19
N TRP A 120 -0.17 -15.37 7.05
CA TRP A 120 -0.70 -14.19 6.38
C TRP A 120 -0.81 -14.44 4.88
N GLY A 121 -1.70 -13.72 4.25
CA GLY A 121 -1.92 -13.81 2.82
C GLY A 121 -2.74 -12.64 2.32
N ALA A 122 -2.91 -12.57 1.02
CA ALA A 122 -3.74 -11.59 0.36
C ALA A 122 -4.48 -12.25 -0.81
N VAL A 123 -5.67 -11.75 -1.09
CA VAL A 123 -6.45 -12.12 -2.26
C VAL A 123 -6.52 -10.90 -3.17
N TYR A 124 -6.18 -11.09 -4.43
CA TYR A 124 -6.20 -10.05 -5.44
C TYR A 124 -7.23 -10.42 -6.50
N GLU A 125 -8.07 -9.47 -6.86
CA GLU A 125 -8.94 -9.53 -8.02
C GLU A 125 -8.41 -8.57 -9.06
N GLN A 126 -8.29 -9.04 -10.30
CA GLN A 126 -7.79 -8.26 -11.42
C GLN A 126 -8.80 -8.35 -12.58
N TYR A 127 -9.35 -7.23 -12.97
CA TYR A 127 -10.34 -7.15 -14.05
C TYR A 127 -10.14 -5.88 -14.89
N PHE A 128 -10.65 -5.91 -16.11
CA PHE A 128 -10.72 -4.74 -16.97
C PHE A 128 -12.08 -4.07 -16.80
N GLU A 129 -12.07 -2.76 -16.58
CA GLU A 129 -13.28 -1.96 -16.50
C GLU A 129 -13.13 -0.71 -17.36
N ASN A 130 -14.24 -0.26 -17.97
CA ASN A 130 -14.25 1.01 -18.64
C ASN A 130 -14.04 2.15 -17.64
N ILE A 131 -13.23 3.14 -18.02
CA ILE A 131 -12.81 4.20 -17.12
C ILE A 131 -13.98 5.04 -16.56
N ASP A 132 -15.06 5.12 -17.32
CA ASP A 132 -16.31 5.81 -16.95
C ASP A 132 -17.16 5.03 -15.93
N LYS A 133 -16.86 3.74 -15.74
CA LYS A 133 -17.55 2.86 -14.80
C LYS A 133 -16.76 2.59 -13.52
N VAL A 134 -15.51 3.06 -13.46
CA VAL A 134 -14.69 2.92 -12.25
C VAL A 134 -15.31 3.72 -11.11
N GLU A 135 -15.83 3.02 -10.12
CA GLU A 135 -16.44 3.65 -8.95
C GLU A 135 -15.37 4.08 -7.93
N LYS A 136 -15.66 5.21 -7.24
CA LYS A 136 -14.81 5.68 -6.16
C LYS A 136 -14.85 4.69 -4.99
N GLN A 137 -13.75 4.02 -4.76
CA GLN A 137 -13.62 3.14 -3.59
C GLN A 137 -13.22 3.92 -2.35
N LYS A 138 -13.85 3.61 -1.23
CA LYS A 138 -13.45 4.11 0.09
C LYS A 138 -12.36 3.16 0.63
N GLY A 139 -11.22 3.72 0.94
CA GLY A 139 -10.08 2.96 1.46
C GLY A 139 -9.27 3.78 2.45
N VAL A 140 -8.14 3.23 2.85
CA VAL A 140 -7.14 3.89 3.69
C VAL A 140 -6.66 5.20 3.06
N LEU A 141 -6.54 5.21 1.74
CA LEU A 141 -6.12 6.35 0.94
C LEU A 141 -7.34 6.91 0.20
N ASN A 142 -7.61 8.18 0.41
CA ASN A 142 -8.67 8.91 -0.28
C ASN A 142 -8.06 9.98 -1.18
N VAL A 143 -8.54 10.03 -2.41
CA VAL A 143 -8.15 11.03 -3.40
C VAL A 143 -9.38 11.75 -3.91
N GLU A 144 -9.36 13.07 -3.87
CA GLU A 144 -10.36 13.93 -4.48
C GLU A 144 -9.73 14.70 -5.62
N LYS A 145 -10.35 14.65 -6.81
CA LYS A 145 -9.91 15.37 -8.01
C LYS A 145 -10.90 16.48 -8.33
N LYS A 146 -10.40 17.71 -8.48
CA LYS A 146 -11.16 18.87 -8.91
C LYS A 146 -10.50 19.53 -10.11
N LEU A 147 -11.31 19.97 -11.06
CA LEU A 147 -10.87 20.66 -12.26
C LEU A 147 -11.20 22.15 -12.16
N PHE A 148 -10.25 22.97 -12.56
CA PHE A 148 -10.38 24.42 -12.60
C PHE A 148 -9.91 24.93 -13.96
N ILE A 149 -10.44 26.07 -14.40
CA ILE A 149 -9.97 26.81 -15.57
C ILE A 149 -9.20 28.03 -15.07
N GLU A 150 -8.07 28.27 -15.67
CA GLU A 150 -7.32 29.51 -15.52
C GLU A 150 -7.97 30.57 -16.41
N ASN A 151 -8.60 31.58 -15.82
CA ASN A 151 -9.23 32.69 -16.52
C ASN A 151 -8.42 33.95 -16.29
N ASN A 152 -7.99 34.56 -17.39
CA ASN A 152 -7.23 35.82 -17.33
C ASN A 152 -8.24 36.97 -17.54
N SER A 153 -8.79 37.51 -16.46
CA SER A 153 -9.66 38.66 -16.47
C SER A 153 -8.86 39.95 -16.25
N GLY A 154 -9.41 41.07 -16.63
CA GLY A 154 -8.77 42.40 -16.45
C GLY A 154 -8.39 42.75 -14.99
N SER A 155 -8.84 41.94 -14.01
CA SER A 155 -8.48 42.00 -12.60
C SER A 155 -7.35 41.02 -12.18
N GLY A 156 -6.72 40.32 -13.12
CA GLY A 156 -5.65 39.36 -12.90
C GLY A 156 -6.05 37.90 -13.15
N LEU A 157 -5.13 36.99 -12.83
CA LEU A 157 -5.32 35.55 -13.00
C LEU A 157 -6.31 35.05 -11.97
N GLN A 158 -7.41 34.46 -12.42
CA GLN A 158 -8.41 33.82 -11.59
C GLN A 158 -8.51 32.33 -11.91
N ILE A 159 -8.64 31.50 -10.87
CA ILE A 159 -8.85 30.07 -10.99
C ILE A 159 -10.31 29.79 -10.66
N VAL A 160 -11.10 29.33 -11.64
CA VAL A 160 -12.53 29.11 -11.50
C VAL A 160 -12.83 27.61 -11.65
N PRO A 161 -13.65 27.01 -10.77
CA PRO A 161 -14.04 25.61 -10.91
C PRO A 161 -14.72 25.36 -12.26
N VAL A 162 -14.44 24.20 -12.86
CA VAL A 162 -15.14 23.76 -14.08
C VAL A 162 -16.56 23.36 -13.69
N GLU A 163 -17.52 24.22 -14.02
CA GLU A 163 -18.93 23.94 -13.82
C GLU A 163 -19.49 23.17 -15.04
N ASN A 164 -20.26 22.11 -14.76
CA ASN A 164 -20.96 21.32 -15.78
C ASN A 164 -20.07 20.69 -16.87
N GLY A 165 -18.76 20.54 -16.62
CA GLY A 165 -17.85 19.89 -17.54
C GLY A 165 -17.64 20.58 -18.89
N LYS A 166 -18.00 21.85 -19.02
CA LYS A 166 -17.86 22.60 -20.28
C LYS A 166 -16.48 23.22 -20.38
N LEU A 167 -15.68 22.67 -21.28
CA LEU A 167 -14.36 23.16 -21.66
C LEU A 167 -14.33 23.55 -23.12
N ARG A 168 -13.49 24.51 -23.49
CA ARG A 168 -13.24 24.94 -24.84
C ARG A 168 -11.82 24.64 -25.26
N VAL A 169 -11.59 24.49 -26.55
CA VAL A 169 -10.24 24.37 -27.10
C VAL A 169 -9.45 25.63 -26.74
N GLY A 170 -8.28 25.44 -26.16
CA GLY A 170 -7.40 26.52 -25.69
C GLY A 170 -7.54 26.85 -24.20
N ASP A 171 -8.54 26.30 -23.49
CA ASP A 171 -8.66 26.50 -22.06
C ASP A 171 -7.46 25.83 -21.34
N LYS A 172 -6.85 26.55 -20.42
CA LYS A 172 -5.83 26.00 -19.53
C LYS A 172 -6.51 25.42 -18.31
N VAL A 173 -6.47 24.09 -18.19
CA VAL A 173 -7.09 23.35 -17.10
C VAL A 173 -6.08 23.08 -16.00
N ILE A 174 -6.44 23.40 -14.78
CA ILE A 174 -5.69 23.08 -13.58
C ILE A 174 -6.40 21.91 -12.88
N ILE A 175 -5.67 20.85 -12.64
CA ILE A 175 -6.12 19.69 -11.88
C ILE A 175 -5.61 19.83 -10.46
N ARG A 176 -6.53 19.80 -9.51
CA ARG A 176 -6.19 19.77 -8.08
C ARG A 176 -6.51 18.39 -7.53
N LEU A 177 -5.51 17.73 -6.99
CA LEU A 177 -5.64 16.46 -6.31
C LEU A 177 -5.48 16.67 -4.81
N THR A 178 -6.50 16.29 -4.05
CA THR A 178 -6.46 16.30 -2.59
C THR A 178 -6.31 14.88 -2.09
N ILE A 179 -5.22 14.61 -1.38
CA ILE A 179 -4.85 13.27 -0.92
C ILE A 179 -4.95 13.25 0.59
N ARG A 180 -5.66 12.26 1.14
CA ARG A 180 -5.77 12.02 2.59
C ARG A 180 -5.55 10.55 2.89
N THR A 181 -4.85 10.26 3.99
CA THR A 181 -4.67 8.89 4.48
C THR A 181 -5.00 8.78 5.97
N ASP A 182 -5.55 7.64 6.39
CA ASP A 182 -5.87 7.34 7.79
C ASP A 182 -4.69 6.72 8.54
N ARG A 183 -3.61 6.38 7.87
CA ARG A 183 -2.37 5.85 8.41
C ARG A 183 -1.16 6.32 7.63
N GLU A 184 0.00 6.21 8.25
CA GLU A 184 1.26 6.46 7.55
C GLU A 184 1.47 5.45 6.43
N MET A 185 1.82 5.93 5.24
CA MET A 185 2.04 5.09 4.06
C MET A 185 3.36 5.45 3.39
N ASP A 186 4.14 4.44 3.02
CA ASP A 186 5.37 4.61 2.26
C ASP A 186 5.18 4.16 0.81
N TYR A 187 5.98 4.76 -0.07
CA TYR A 187 6.05 4.42 -1.51
C TYR A 187 4.68 4.45 -2.19
N VAL A 188 3.93 5.52 -1.93
CA VAL A 188 2.61 5.71 -2.55
C VAL A 188 2.78 6.16 -3.99
N PHE A 189 2.13 5.44 -4.89
CA PHE A 189 2.03 5.78 -6.30
C PHE A 189 0.61 6.26 -6.61
N LEU A 190 0.50 7.47 -7.15
CA LEU A 190 -0.74 8.03 -7.65
C LEU A 190 -0.62 8.23 -9.16
N LYS A 191 -1.55 7.66 -9.90
CA LYS A 191 -1.67 7.84 -11.33
C LYS A 191 -2.96 8.61 -11.65
N ASP A 192 -2.81 9.81 -12.18
CA ASP A 192 -3.93 10.61 -12.67
C ASP A 192 -4.06 10.46 -14.19
N LEU A 193 -5.12 9.81 -14.62
CA LEU A 193 -5.38 9.61 -16.04
C LEU A 193 -5.87 10.90 -16.67
N ARG A 194 -5.34 11.19 -17.86
CA ARG A 194 -5.65 12.37 -18.65
C ARG A 194 -6.56 11.96 -19.80
N ALA A 195 -7.62 12.74 -20.04
CA ALA A 195 -8.43 12.56 -21.22
C ALA A 195 -7.62 12.88 -22.49
N GLY A 196 -7.85 12.15 -23.57
CA GLY A 196 -7.08 12.27 -24.81
C GLY A 196 -7.17 13.63 -25.51
N CYS A 197 -8.08 14.51 -25.06
CA CYS A 197 -8.19 15.90 -25.55
C CYS A 197 -7.29 16.89 -24.78
N PHE A 198 -6.59 16.45 -23.74
CA PHE A 198 -5.70 17.31 -22.95
C PHE A 198 -4.24 17.04 -23.29
N GLU A 199 -3.49 18.12 -23.41
CA GLU A 199 -2.04 18.09 -23.52
C GLU A 199 -1.39 18.54 -22.21
N PRO A 200 -0.30 17.91 -21.76
CA PRO A 200 0.41 18.35 -20.57
C PRO A 200 1.10 19.71 -20.81
N ALA A 201 0.83 20.66 -19.92
CA ALA A 201 1.50 21.96 -20.00
C ALA A 201 3.00 21.87 -19.64
N ASN A 202 3.38 20.89 -18.83
CA ASN A 202 4.77 20.60 -18.49
C ASN A 202 5.05 19.13 -18.82
N GLN A 203 6.13 18.88 -19.57
CA GLN A 203 6.54 17.55 -20.00
C GLN A 203 7.79 17.04 -19.28
N LEU A 204 8.34 17.84 -18.37
CA LEU A 204 9.55 17.46 -17.66
C LEU A 204 9.22 16.70 -16.38
N SER A 205 9.85 15.55 -16.22
CA SER A 205 9.83 14.80 -14.96
C SER A 205 10.77 15.47 -13.95
N GLY A 206 10.43 15.38 -12.66
CA GLY A 206 11.29 15.93 -11.62
C GLY A 206 10.68 15.87 -10.22
N THR A 207 11.52 16.17 -9.25
CA THR A 207 11.08 16.29 -7.86
C THR A 207 10.41 17.64 -7.64
N GLN A 208 9.25 17.59 -7.04
CA GLN A 208 8.44 18.74 -6.64
C GLN A 208 8.29 18.76 -5.13
N PHE A 209 8.07 19.95 -4.57
CA PHE A 209 7.71 20.12 -3.18
C PHE A 209 6.50 21.04 -3.10
N ARG A 210 5.40 20.52 -2.60
CA ARG A 210 4.16 21.28 -2.46
C ARG A 210 3.40 20.82 -1.23
N ASP A 211 2.78 21.74 -0.54
CA ASP A 211 1.94 21.50 0.62
C ASP A 211 2.57 20.57 1.68
N GLY A 212 3.85 20.79 1.95
CA GLY A 212 4.59 20.05 2.98
C GLY A 212 5.05 18.64 2.57
N VAL A 213 4.83 18.22 1.33
CA VAL A 213 5.27 16.93 0.84
C VAL A 213 6.18 17.05 -0.39
N ALA A 214 7.24 16.24 -0.38
CA ALA A 214 8.09 16.05 -1.56
C ALA A 214 7.58 14.83 -2.35
N TYR A 215 7.49 14.98 -3.66
CA TYR A 215 7.12 13.90 -4.57
C TYR A 215 7.87 14.01 -5.89
N TYR A 216 8.07 12.89 -6.54
CA TYR A 216 8.56 12.86 -7.91
C TYR A 216 7.38 12.82 -8.87
N GLN A 217 7.35 13.75 -9.82
CA GLN A 217 6.32 13.87 -10.84
C GLN A 217 6.86 13.42 -12.19
N SER A 218 6.09 12.61 -12.91
CA SER A 218 6.47 12.10 -14.22
C SER A 218 5.26 12.09 -15.17
N PRO A 219 5.19 13.08 -16.06
CA PRO A 219 4.14 13.13 -17.08
C PRO A 219 4.36 12.07 -18.16
N THR A 220 3.26 11.54 -18.67
CA THR A 220 3.20 10.70 -19.85
C THR A 220 2.15 11.26 -20.81
N GLU A 221 1.99 10.69 -22.00
CA GLU A 221 0.95 11.09 -22.95
C GLU A 221 -0.46 10.98 -22.37
N VAL A 222 -0.71 9.95 -21.55
CA VAL A 222 -2.05 9.59 -21.07
C VAL A 222 -2.25 9.80 -19.57
N SER A 223 -1.21 10.15 -18.84
CA SER A 223 -1.31 10.29 -17.38
C SER A 223 -0.26 11.23 -16.79
N GLU A 224 -0.57 11.72 -15.60
CA GLU A 224 0.37 12.32 -14.68
C GLU A 224 0.64 11.33 -13.53
N ASN A 225 1.91 11.04 -13.26
CA ASN A 225 2.32 10.06 -12.28
C ASN A 225 3.05 10.75 -11.13
N PHE A 226 2.65 10.44 -9.91
CA PHE A 226 3.20 11.02 -8.70
C PHE A 226 3.71 9.91 -7.79
N PHE A 227 4.94 10.04 -7.32
CA PHE A 227 5.60 9.06 -6.45
C PHE A 227 5.97 9.74 -5.14
N PHE A 228 5.37 9.29 -4.05
CA PHE A 228 5.59 9.79 -2.70
C PHE A 228 6.44 8.78 -1.93
N SER A 229 7.53 9.23 -1.33
CA SER A 229 8.31 8.36 -0.43
C SER A 229 7.52 8.03 0.83
N ARG A 230 6.76 9.01 1.34
CA ARG A 230 5.94 8.86 2.56
C ARG A 230 4.80 9.86 2.58
N LEU A 231 3.62 9.38 2.99
CA LEU A 231 2.48 10.19 3.40
C LEU A 231 2.21 10.00 4.88
N GLN A 232 2.02 11.09 5.61
CA GLN A 232 1.75 11.05 7.06
C GLN A 232 0.25 10.95 7.33
N VAL A 233 -0.08 10.34 8.44
CA VAL A 233 -1.46 10.16 8.89
C VAL A 233 -2.13 11.50 9.20
N PHE A 234 -3.42 11.59 8.90
CA PHE A 234 -4.28 12.76 9.15
C PHE A 234 -3.78 14.08 8.54
N GLN A 235 -2.89 14.01 7.59
CA GLN A 235 -2.53 15.15 6.75
C GLN A 235 -3.33 15.17 5.45
N GLU A 236 -3.64 16.37 5.01
CA GLU A 236 -4.21 16.64 3.69
C GLU A 236 -3.13 17.26 2.82
N TYR A 237 -2.91 16.69 1.66
CA TYR A 237 -1.95 17.18 0.68
C TYR A 237 -2.70 17.65 -0.57
N VAL A 238 -2.41 18.86 -1.01
CA VAL A 238 -2.98 19.44 -2.23
C VAL A 238 -1.88 19.65 -3.26
N ILE A 239 -1.96 18.91 -4.37
CA ILE A 239 -1.02 18.96 -5.47
C ILE A 239 -1.69 19.29 -6.81
#